data_884a9c89df02e61513fbe35373aa8ef6
#
_entry.id   884a9c89df02e61513fbe35373aa8ef6
#
_cell.length_a   1.000
_cell.length_b   1.000
_cell.length_c   1.000
_cell.angle_alpha   90.00
_cell.angle_beta   90.00
_cell.angle_gamma   90.00
#
_symmetry.space_group_name_H-M   'P 1'
#
loop_
_entity.id
_entity.type
_entity.pdbx_description
1 polymer ?
#
loop_
_entity_poly.entity_id
_entity_poly.type
_entity_poly.pdbx_seq_one_letter_code
_entity_poly.pdbx_strand_id
1 'polypeptide(L)'
;MVTRIGLESYEVMACHGAYDFEREKKQPFVISIWATLISDVDEDNLEMTLNYADLQTAVDDEIINSEPVKLMETLCKKLIDRISQNPLVESISIRMEKPDAPFPHPGGLAVVEQEWTRD
;
A
#
# COMPACT_ATOMS: atom_id res chain seq x y z
N MET A 1 2.82 14.80 20.63
CA MET A 1 3.51 13.60 20.12
C MET A 1 2.95 13.23 18.76
N VAL A 2 3.72 12.52 17.98
CA VAL A 2 3.29 12.04 16.66
C VAL A 2 3.03 10.54 16.78
N THR A 3 1.85 10.10 16.30
CA THR A 3 1.52 8.67 16.26
C THR A 3 1.44 8.23 14.80
N ARG A 4 2.12 7.12 14.49
CA ARG A 4 2.08 6.50 13.17
C ARG A 4 1.57 5.07 13.32
N ILE A 5 0.68 4.68 12.42
CA ILE A 5 0.11 3.33 12.37
C ILE A 5 0.59 2.68 11.09
N GLY A 6 1.05 1.45 11.18
CA GLY A 6 1.63 0.80 10.01
C GLY A 6 1.23 -0.66 9.82
N LEU A 7 1.37 -1.09 8.59
CA LEU A 7 1.32 -2.48 8.16
C LEU A 7 2.60 -2.73 7.39
N GLU A 8 3.48 -3.60 7.90
CA GLU A 8 4.77 -3.83 7.27
C GLU A 8 4.85 -5.17 6.58
N SER A 9 5.45 -5.15 5.38
CA SER A 9 5.84 -6.34 4.64
C SER A 9 4.70 -7.34 4.43
N TYR A 10 3.51 -6.81 4.10
CA TYR A 10 2.37 -7.66 3.78
C TYR A 10 2.54 -8.21 2.36
N GLU A 11 2.80 -9.50 2.25
CA GLU A 11 2.98 -10.17 0.96
C GLU A 11 1.65 -10.66 0.42
N VAL A 12 1.36 -10.31 -0.83
CA VAL A 12 0.15 -10.75 -1.52
C VAL A 12 0.50 -11.24 -2.93
N MET A 13 -0.35 -12.09 -3.47
CA MET A 13 -0.21 -12.59 -4.85
C MET A 13 -1.23 -11.89 -5.73
N ALA A 14 -0.79 -11.26 -6.80
CA ALA A 14 -1.66 -10.52 -7.72
C ALA A 14 -1.09 -10.44 -9.13
N CYS A 15 -1.93 -10.03 -10.09
CA CYS A 15 -1.59 -10.01 -11.51
C CYS A 15 -1.50 -8.56 -12.01
N HIS A 16 -0.37 -7.90 -11.76
CA HIS A 16 -0.13 -6.52 -12.21
C HIS A 16 1.25 -6.41 -12.84
N GLY A 17 1.38 -5.59 -13.87
CA GLY A 17 2.66 -5.31 -14.50
C GLY A 17 2.51 -4.74 -15.90
N ALA A 18 3.58 -4.13 -16.40
CA ALA A 18 3.60 -3.48 -17.71
C ALA A 18 3.52 -4.48 -18.88
N TYR A 19 4.01 -5.69 -18.68
CA TYR A 19 4.01 -6.72 -19.71
C TYR A 19 2.75 -7.57 -19.62
N ASP A 20 2.26 -8.04 -20.77
CA ASP A 20 1.01 -8.80 -20.83
C ASP A 20 1.02 -10.05 -19.94
N PHE A 21 2.14 -10.78 -19.90
CA PHE A 21 2.23 -12.00 -19.09
C PHE A 21 2.12 -11.70 -17.59
N GLU A 22 2.53 -10.50 -17.14
CA GLU A 22 2.41 -10.12 -15.72
C GLU A 22 0.96 -9.92 -15.30
N ARG A 23 0.07 -9.60 -16.22
CA ARG A 23 -1.35 -9.40 -15.93
C ARG A 23 -2.16 -10.69 -16.06
N GLU A 24 -1.53 -11.77 -16.49
CA GLU A 24 -2.17 -13.08 -16.66
C GLU A 24 -1.77 -14.07 -15.59
N LYS A 25 -0.68 -13.84 -14.89
CA LYS A 25 -0.12 -14.75 -13.89
C LYS A 25 0.15 -14.03 -12.58
N LYS A 26 -0.27 -14.65 -11.47
CA LYS A 26 -0.02 -14.10 -10.14
C LYS A 26 1.47 -14.09 -9.82
N GLN A 27 1.91 -13.02 -9.17
CA GLN A 27 3.26 -12.89 -8.63
C GLN A 27 3.21 -12.17 -7.29
N PRO A 28 4.26 -12.29 -6.47
CA PRO A 28 4.25 -11.64 -5.16
C PRO A 28 4.47 -10.14 -5.26
N PHE A 29 3.73 -9.41 -4.43
CA PHE A 29 3.93 -8.00 -4.13
C PHE A 29 4.06 -7.88 -2.62
N VAL A 30 5.00 -7.08 -2.14
CA VAL A 30 5.20 -6.86 -0.70
C VAL A 30 4.92 -5.40 -0.42
N ILE A 31 3.91 -5.14 0.41
CA ILE A 31 3.43 -3.78 0.67
C ILE A 31 3.67 -3.40 2.12
N SER A 32 4.25 -2.22 2.31
CA SER A 32 4.39 -1.59 3.63
C SER A 32 3.72 -0.22 3.58
N ILE A 33 2.85 0.04 4.55
CA ILE A 33 2.07 1.27 4.63
C ILE A 33 2.28 1.87 6.01
N TRP A 34 2.58 3.18 6.06
CA TRP A 34 2.63 3.94 7.30
C TRP A 34 1.74 5.16 7.17
N ALA A 35 0.86 5.35 8.14
CA ALA A 35 -0.03 6.50 8.21
C ALA A 35 0.24 7.28 9.49
N THR A 36 0.40 8.60 9.36
CA THR A 36 0.57 9.50 10.49
C THR A 36 -0.79 10.08 10.85
N LEU A 37 -1.14 10.03 12.13
CA LEU A 37 -2.41 10.58 12.61
C LEU A 37 -2.33 12.09 12.78
N ILE A 38 -3.47 12.75 12.59
CA ILE A 38 -3.58 14.22 12.63
C ILE A 38 -3.40 14.77 14.05
N SER A 39 -3.71 13.96 15.06
CA SER A 39 -3.60 14.36 16.47
C SER A 39 -3.36 13.14 17.35
N ASP A 40 -3.06 13.40 18.63
CA ASP A 40 -2.90 12.34 19.62
C ASP A 40 -4.20 11.57 19.82
N VAL A 41 -4.05 10.30 20.17
CA VAL A 41 -5.17 9.45 20.58
C VAL A 41 -5.26 9.53 22.10
N ASP A 42 -6.20 10.32 22.60
CA ASP A 42 -6.34 10.62 24.04
C ASP A 42 -7.24 9.64 24.79
N GLU A 43 -8.06 8.89 24.06
CA GLU A 43 -8.99 7.92 24.63
C GLU A 43 -8.65 6.52 24.13
N ASP A 44 -8.80 5.55 25.01
CA ASP A 44 -8.59 4.14 24.66
C ASP A 44 -9.80 3.63 23.86
N ASN A 45 -9.96 4.14 22.65
CA ASN A 45 -11.10 3.90 21.79
C ASN A 45 -10.63 3.73 20.34
N LEU A 46 -10.92 2.58 19.74
CA LEU A 46 -10.51 2.27 18.39
C LEU A 46 -11.06 3.26 17.35
N GLU A 47 -12.21 3.86 17.59
CA GLU A 47 -12.79 4.85 16.67
C GLU A 47 -12.03 6.17 16.63
N MET A 48 -11.16 6.41 17.58
CA MET A 48 -10.35 7.63 17.67
C MET A 48 -8.99 7.51 17.02
N THR A 49 -8.73 6.39 16.37
CA THR A 49 -7.46 6.09 15.70
C THR A 49 -7.72 5.40 14.35
N LEU A 50 -6.65 5.06 13.66
CA LEU A 50 -6.71 4.23 12.47
C LEU A 50 -6.55 2.76 12.87
N ASN A 51 -7.52 1.92 12.51
CA ASN A 51 -7.40 0.48 12.68
C ASN A 51 -6.47 -0.09 11.61
N TYR A 52 -5.35 -0.68 12.01
CA TYR A 52 -4.40 -1.26 11.05
C TYR A 52 -5.01 -2.40 10.22
N ALA A 53 -6.08 -3.04 10.70
CA ALA A 53 -6.81 -4.02 9.90
C ALA A 53 -7.42 -3.38 8.64
N ASP A 54 -7.76 -2.09 8.69
CA ASP A 54 -8.27 -1.37 7.52
C ASP A 54 -7.17 -1.18 6.46
N LEU A 55 -5.92 -1.09 6.87
CA LEU A 55 -4.79 -1.05 5.94
C LEU A 55 -4.67 -2.37 5.18
N GLN A 56 -4.80 -3.49 5.89
CA GLN A 56 -4.76 -4.81 5.27
C GLN A 56 -5.94 -5.00 4.30
N THR A 57 -7.15 -4.63 4.71
CA THR A 57 -8.34 -4.70 3.86
C THR A 57 -8.20 -3.84 2.61
N ALA A 58 -7.59 -2.65 2.74
CA ALA A 58 -7.34 -1.79 1.60
C ALA A 58 -6.43 -2.48 0.57
N VAL A 59 -5.36 -3.13 1.03
CA VAL A 59 -4.47 -3.89 0.14
C VAL A 59 -5.24 -5.03 -0.53
N ASP A 60 -6.01 -5.78 0.23
CA ASP A 60 -6.78 -6.92 -0.31
C ASP A 60 -7.74 -6.43 -1.42
N ASP A 61 -8.45 -5.34 -1.18
CA ASP A 61 -9.43 -4.83 -2.13
C ASP A 61 -8.79 -4.18 -3.36
N GLU A 62 -7.76 -3.34 -3.15
CA GLU A 62 -7.19 -2.54 -4.23
C GLU A 62 -6.10 -3.28 -5.03
N ILE A 63 -5.44 -4.27 -4.45
CA ILE A 63 -4.33 -4.99 -5.08
C ILE A 63 -4.75 -6.39 -5.53
N ILE A 64 -5.38 -7.17 -4.65
CA ILE A 64 -5.74 -8.56 -4.95
C ILE A 64 -7.03 -8.65 -5.75
N ASN A 65 -8.08 -7.97 -5.31
CA ASN A 65 -9.43 -8.09 -5.83
C ASN A 65 -9.79 -6.99 -6.83
N SER A 66 -8.80 -6.45 -7.50
CA SER A 66 -8.98 -5.39 -8.50
C SER A 66 -8.58 -5.86 -9.89
N GLU A 67 -9.01 -5.12 -10.91
CA GLU A 67 -8.59 -5.36 -12.28
C GLU A 67 -7.07 -5.17 -12.41
N PRO A 68 -6.40 -5.99 -13.24
CA PRO A 68 -4.97 -5.82 -13.47
C PRO A 68 -4.62 -4.42 -13.98
N VAL A 69 -3.55 -3.86 -13.43
CA VAL A 69 -2.99 -2.58 -13.88
C VAL A 69 -1.54 -2.77 -14.32
N LYS A 70 -0.99 -1.78 -15.02
CA LYS A 70 0.35 -1.87 -15.58
C LYS A 70 1.45 -1.40 -14.63
N LEU A 71 1.15 -0.41 -13.80
CA LEU A 71 2.19 0.26 -12.99
C LEU A 71 1.94 0.10 -11.50
N MET A 72 3.03 -0.13 -10.76
CA MET A 72 2.98 -0.16 -9.29
C MET A 72 2.57 1.21 -8.73
N GLU A 73 2.96 2.29 -9.41
CA GLU A 73 2.55 3.66 -9.05
C GLU A 73 1.02 3.79 -9.01
N THR A 74 0.34 3.15 -9.95
CA THR A 74 -1.12 3.15 -10.00
C THR A 74 -1.71 2.44 -8.78
N LEU A 75 -1.12 1.32 -8.38
CA LEU A 75 -1.55 0.57 -7.20
C LEU A 75 -1.35 1.39 -5.93
N CYS A 76 -0.19 2.02 -5.79
CA CYS A 76 0.11 2.87 -4.63
C CYS A 76 -0.88 4.03 -4.54
N LYS A 77 -1.22 4.65 -5.67
CA LYS A 77 -2.18 5.75 -5.71
C LYS A 77 -3.57 5.30 -5.28
N LYS A 78 -4.00 4.11 -5.69
CA LYS A 78 -5.29 3.55 -5.26
C LYS A 78 -5.33 3.36 -3.75
N LEU A 79 -4.24 2.88 -3.16
CA LEU A 79 -4.14 2.70 -1.71
C LEU A 79 -4.21 4.06 -0.99
N ILE A 80 -3.48 5.05 -1.48
CA ILE A 80 -3.50 6.40 -0.91
C ILE A 80 -4.91 6.98 -0.99
N ASP A 81 -5.55 6.89 -2.16
CA ASP A 81 -6.90 7.43 -2.35
C ASP A 81 -7.89 6.79 -1.37
N ARG A 82 -7.75 5.50 -1.11
CA ARG A 82 -8.63 4.81 -0.17
C ARG A 82 -8.33 5.17 1.29
N ILE A 83 -7.08 5.09 1.70
CA ILE A 83 -6.69 5.32 3.10
C ILE A 83 -6.92 6.78 3.50
N SER A 84 -6.70 7.72 2.57
CA SER A 84 -6.90 9.15 2.81
C SER A 84 -8.37 9.54 3.07
N GLN A 85 -9.31 8.63 2.82
CA GLN A 85 -10.72 8.85 3.17
C GLN A 85 -10.93 8.90 4.69
N ASN A 86 -10.03 8.32 5.46
CA ASN A 86 -10.08 8.43 6.92
C ASN A 86 -9.60 9.83 7.33
N PRO A 87 -10.48 10.67 7.91
CA PRO A 87 -10.12 12.06 8.23
C PRO A 87 -9.09 12.19 9.35
N LEU A 88 -8.81 11.11 10.09
CA LEU A 88 -7.80 11.11 11.15
C LEU A 88 -6.38 10.98 10.59
N VAL A 89 -6.23 10.65 9.32
CA VAL A 89 -4.93 10.46 8.67
C VAL A 89 -4.42 11.76 8.08
N GLU A 90 -3.24 12.19 8.52
CA GLU A 90 -2.58 13.41 8.02
C GLU A 90 -1.68 13.12 6.84
N SER A 91 -0.93 12.01 6.90
CA SER A 91 -0.01 11.65 5.82
C SER A 91 0.10 10.12 5.70
N ILE A 92 0.50 9.68 4.51
CA ILE A 92 0.64 8.27 4.18
C ILE A 92 1.95 8.09 3.45
N SER A 93 2.70 7.03 3.82
CA SER A 93 3.88 6.59 3.11
C SER A 93 3.66 5.14 2.70
N ILE A 94 3.90 4.82 1.42
CA ILE A 94 3.75 3.46 0.90
C ILE A 94 5.06 3.03 0.24
N ARG A 95 5.48 1.82 0.55
CA ARG A 95 6.56 1.13 -0.15
C ARG A 95 6.00 -0.16 -0.72
N MET A 96 6.15 -0.36 -2.03
CA MET A 96 5.71 -1.57 -2.71
C MET A 96 6.90 -2.22 -3.40
N GLU A 97 7.12 -3.49 -3.12
CA GLU A 97 8.18 -4.29 -3.73
C GLU A 97 7.57 -5.33 -4.65
N LYS A 98 8.27 -5.61 -5.74
CA LYS A 98 7.92 -6.67 -6.69
C LYS A 98 9.13 -7.60 -6.81
N PRO A 99 9.24 -8.62 -5.92
CA PRO A 99 10.44 -9.48 -5.87
C PRO A 99 10.73 -10.24 -7.16
N ASP A 100 9.69 -10.60 -7.92
CA ASP A 100 9.83 -11.36 -9.15
C ASP A 100 9.70 -10.49 -10.40
N ALA A 101 10.02 -9.20 -10.29
CA ALA A 101 9.97 -8.28 -11.43
C ALA A 101 10.83 -8.82 -12.59
N PRO A 102 10.35 -8.70 -13.85
CA PRO A 102 11.07 -9.23 -15.01
C PRO A 102 12.22 -8.31 -15.40
N PHE A 103 13.38 -8.49 -14.78
CA PHE A 103 14.60 -7.78 -15.12
C PHE A 103 15.33 -8.48 -16.28
N PRO A 104 16.17 -7.76 -17.03
CA PRO A 104 16.98 -8.36 -18.10
C PRO A 104 17.91 -9.46 -17.63
N HIS A 105 18.39 -9.37 -16.37
CA HIS A 105 19.26 -10.37 -15.76
C HIS A 105 19.10 -10.29 -14.23
N PRO A 106 19.53 -11.33 -13.49
CA PRO A 106 19.35 -11.38 -12.03
C PRO A 106 20.02 -10.21 -11.30
N GLY A 107 19.38 -9.78 -10.22
CA GLY A 107 19.91 -8.77 -9.30
C GLY A 107 18.97 -7.59 -9.15
N GLY A 108 19.02 -7.01 -7.96
CA GLY A 108 18.18 -5.87 -7.60
C GLY A 108 16.76 -6.25 -7.16
N LEU A 109 16.08 -5.29 -6.58
CA LEU A 109 14.69 -5.41 -6.13
C LEU A 109 13.92 -4.23 -6.74
N ALA A 110 12.82 -4.52 -7.43
CA ALA A 110 11.97 -3.47 -7.95
C ALA A 110 11.12 -2.88 -6.82
N VAL A 111 11.21 -1.58 -6.62
CA VAL A 111 10.54 -0.87 -5.54
C VAL A 111 9.94 0.43 -6.05
N VAL A 112 8.72 0.73 -5.60
CA VAL A 112 8.10 2.03 -5.78
C VAL A 112 7.70 2.56 -4.40
N GLU A 113 8.01 3.83 -4.13
CA GLU A 113 7.59 4.50 -2.92
C GLU A 113 6.80 5.75 -3.27
N GLN A 114 5.72 6.01 -2.54
CA GLN A 114 4.93 7.21 -2.68
C GLN A 114 4.56 7.76 -1.32
N GLU A 115 4.50 9.08 -1.22
CA GLU A 115 4.10 9.78 -0.01
C GLU A 115 2.99 10.77 -0.36
N TRP A 116 2.06 10.92 0.58
CA TRP A 116 0.94 11.84 0.47
C TRP A 116 0.75 12.58 1.79
N THR A 117 0.47 13.86 1.72
CA THR A 117 0.18 14.69 2.89
C THR A 117 -1.11 15.46 2.63
N ARG A 118 -1.98 15.51 3.63
CA ARG A 118 -3.23 16.28 3.55
C ARG A 118 -2.94 17.77 3.54
N ASP A 119 -3.63 18.46 2.67
CA ASP A 119 -3.51 19.93 2.59
C ASP A 119 -4.17 20.62 3.79
#